data_4bf8fc0d9a93e438b2bd953f1a1c29cd
#
_entry.id   4bf8fc0d9a93e438b2bd953f1a1c29cd
#
_cell.length_a   1.000
_cell.length_b   1.000
_cell.length_c   1.000
_cell.angle_alpha   90.00
_cell.angle_beta   90.00
_cell.angle_gamma   90.00
#
_symmetry.space_group_name_H-M   'P 1'
#
loop_
_entity.id
_entity.type
_entity.pdbx_description
1 polymer ?
#
loop_
_entity_poly.entity_id
_entity_poly.type
_entity_poly.pdbx_seq_one_letter_code
_entity_poly.pdbx_strand_id
1 'polypeptide(L)'
;MVRIIFVIFEYNHKNMDEFLSFEFLNNSVKDYLYFVLTIIVGLIIARPIISYLLRIAHKLFSSKDSDSERDMLNSLLKKPLFYFFLLMILYTGSNLLDFPPEWELVDSSEFGLKMVIDKGFYLAIICSIFWTILSSVEFIGVRLKDKAAQTESKVDDGLIPFAIDLTKVLVYIFALVIILGNVFDVNITALVAGLGVGGVAIALASKESIENLLGSFTIFFDKPFAVGDVITLGGVTGMVEKVGFRSTRIRTYDKSIVTVPNKNIINTELDNLGVRPVRRVKFNIGLTYDTTIEQIKNIVNDIQKLVDDHPMTNEDGRVRFLNFGGSSLDIMVLYYVNSPEWEDLIDAQQKINYSIIEIVDKHKSEF
;
A
#
# COMPACT_ATOMS: atom_id res chain seq x y z
N MET A 1 -32.42 41.23 63.79
CA MET A 1 -32.46 40.08 62.84
C MET A 1 -31.18 39.91 62.08
N VAL A 2 -30.66 40.94 61.38
CA VAL A 2 -29.40 40.86 60.58
C VAL A 2 -28.17 40.48 61.41
N ARG A 3 -28.03 40.96 62.65
CA ARG A 3 -26.92 40.67 63.54
C ARG A 3 -26.91 39.20 64.05
N ILE A 4 -28.05 38.59 64.17
CA ILE A 4 -28.19 37.18 64.63
C ILE A 4 -27.84 36.24 63.44
N ILE A 5 -28.25 36.61 62.24
CA ILE A 5 -27.86 35.87 60.99
C ILE A 5 -26.34 35.94 60.77
N PHE A 6 -25.72 37.08 61.02
CA PHE A 6 -24.30 37.29 60.91
C PHE A 6 -23.51 36.44 61.94
N VAL A 7 -23.97 36.39 63.20
CA VAL A 7 -23.33 35.59 64.26
C VAL A 7 -23.53 34.09 64.02
N ILE A 8 -24.68 33.66 63.50
CA ILE A 8 -24.90 32.24 63.13
C ILE A 8 -24.03 31.85 61.92
N PHE A 9 -23.86 32.78 60.95
CA PHE A 9 -23.01 32.55 59.79
C PHE A 9 -21.53 32.47 60.18
N GLU A 10 -21.07 33.36 61.08
CA GLU A 10 -19.69 33.42 61.57
C GLU A 10 -19.38 32.21 62.48
N TYR A 11 -20.33 31.78 63.32
CA TYR A 11 -20.20 30.59 64.17
C TYR A 11 -20.17 29.29 63.29
N ASN A 12 -21.03 29.19 62.32
CA ASN A 12 -21.02 28.08 61.39
C ASN A 12 -19.75 28.07 60.50
N HIS A 13 -19.24 29.24 60.12
CA HIS A 13 -18.03 29.33 59.33
C HIS A 13 -16.81 28.88 60.14
N LYS A 14 -16.72 29.28 61.42
CA LYS A 14 -15.62 28.92 62.31
C LYS A 14 -15.59 27.41 62.60
N ASN A 15 -16.75 26.82 62.83
CA ASN A 15 -16.88 25.38 63.02
C ASN A 15 -16.62 24.57 61.72
N MET A 16 -16.93 25.16 60.56
CA MET A 16 -16.66 24.55 59.27
C MET A 16 -15.16 24.57 58.93
N ASP A 17 -14.46 25.70 59.24
CA ASP A 17 -13.01 25.80 59.03
C ASP A 17 -12.24 24.85 59.96
N GLU A 18 -12.68 24.71 61.19
CA GLU A 18 -12.10 23.77 62.20
C GLU A 18 -12.33 22.30 61.78
N PHE A 19 -13.48 21.95 61.23
CA PHE A 19 -13.75 20.64 60.64
C PHE A 19 -12.94 20.37 59.37
N LEU A 20 -12.80 21.34 58.49
CA LEU A 20 -12.04 21.21 57.25
C LEU A 20 -10.54 21.11 57.47
N SER A 21 -10.03 21.66 58.58
CA SER A 21 -8.62 21.59 58.98
C SER A 21 -8.28 20.37 59.82
N PHE A 22 -9.26 19.51 60.18
CA PHE A 22 -8.98 18.28 60.87
C PHE A 22 -8.12 17.35 60.03
N GLU A 23 -6.97 16.93 60.59
CA GLU A 23 -6.00 16.09 59.90
C GLU A 23 -6.23 14.60 60.18
N PHE A 24 -6.29 13.79 59.14
CA PHE A 24 -6.33 12.35 59.22
C PHE A 24 -5.30 11.80 58.19
N LEU A 25 -4.41 10.92 58.68
CA LEU A 25 -3.34 10.34 57.81
C LEU A 25 -2.54 11.40 57.06
N ASN A 26 -2.15 12.47 57.73
CA ASN A 26 -1.38 13.60 57.19
C ASN A 26 -2.09 14.42 56.10
N ASN A 27 -3.38 14.24 55.92
CA ASN A 27 -4.20 15.01 54.98
C ASN A 27 -5.35 15.68 55.72
N SER A 28 -5.67 16.90 55.35
CA SER A 28 -6.83 17.57 55.88
C SER A 28 -8.13 17.01 55.28
N VAL A 29 -9.25 17.16 55.97
CA VAL A 29 -10.57 16.81 55.42
C VAL A 29 -10.80 17.53 54.06
N LYS A 30 -10.26 18.72 53.93
CA LYS A 30 -10.27 19.50 52.71
C LYS A 30 -9.58 18.78 51.54
N ASP A 31 -8.43 18.12 51.77
CA ASP A 31 -7.69 17.38 50.75
C ASP A 31 -8.46 16.15 50.26
N TYR A 32 -9.09 15.43 51.22
CA TYR A 32 -10.01 14.35 50.88
C TYR A 32 -11.23 14.81 50.09
N LEU A 33 -11.77 16.00 50.41
CA LEU A 33 -12.87 16.58 49.61
C LEU A 33 -12.42 16.93 48.21
N TYR A 34 -11.23 17.50 48.03
CA TYR A 34 -10.66 17.76 46.69
C TYR A 34 -10.43 16.47 45.93
N PHE A 35 -9.92 15.43 46.56
CA PHE A 35 -9.76 14.10 45.96
C PHE A 35 -11.10 13.56 45.42
N VAL A 36 -12.12 13.51 46.29
CA VAL A 36 -13.46 13.04 45.92
C VAL A 36 -14.09 13.91 44.84
N LEU A 37 -13.95 15.25 44.93
CA LEU A 37 -14.46 16.19 43.96
C LEU A 37 -13.78 15.98 42.61
N THR A 38 -12.46 15.78 42.59
CA THR A 38 -11.71 15.49 41.36
C THR A 38 -12.21 14.23 40.66
N ILE A 39 -12.47 13.17 41.42
CA ILE A 39 -13.04 11.93 40.87
C ILE A 39 -14.44 12.18 40.31
N ILE A 40 -15.32 12.83 41.07
CA ILE A 40 -16.71 13.07 40.63
C ILE A 40 -16.73 13.96 39.36
N VAL A 41 -16.04 15.09 39.40
CA VAL A 41 -15.97 16.02 38.27
C VAL A 41 -15.29 15.36 37.06
N GLY A 42 -14.19 14.64 37.31
CA GLY A 42 -13.49 13.89 36.27
C GLY A 42 -14.39 12.86 35.57
N LEU A 43 -15.16 12.08 36.30
CA LEU A 43 -16.10 11.10 35.74
C LEU A 43 -17.27 11.75 34.98
N ILE A 44 -17.75 12.91 35.47
CA ILE A 44 -18.79 13.67 34.79
C ILE A 44 -18.26 14.20 33.44
N ILE A 45 -17.04 14.72 33.44
CA ILE A 45 -16.42 15.30 32.22
C ILE A 45 -15.93 14.19 31.26
N ALA A 46 -15.45 13.06 31.74
CA ALA A 46 -14.96 11.96 30.91
C ALA A 46 -16.03 11.43 29.94
N ARG A 47 -17.28 11.31 30.38
CA ARG A 47 -18.39 10.77 29.56
C ARG A 47 -18.63 11.59 28.27
N PRO A 48 -18.83 12.91 28.32
CA PRO A 48 -19.00 13.72 27.09
C PRO A 48 -17.73 13.74 26.23
N ILE A 49 -16.52 13.73 26.82
CA ILE A 49 -15.26 13.68 26.07
C ILE A 49 -15.19 12.36 25.29
N ILE A 50 -15.42 11.22 25.91
CA ILE A 50 -15.42 9.91 25.25
C ILE A 50 -16.45 9.91 24.11
N SER A 51 -17.65 10.40 24.34
CA SER A 51 -18.69 10.48 23.33
C SER A 51 -18.29 11.39 22.15
N TYR A 52 -17.58 12.47 22.43
CA TYR A 52 -17.07 13.39 21.42
C TYR A 52 -15.94 12.75 20.60
N LEU A 53 -14.97 12.07 21.25
CA LEU A 53 -13.91 11.33 20.58
C LEU A 53 -14.46 10.22 19.68
N LEU A 54 -15.46 9.47 20.15
CA LEU A 54 -16.13 8.44 19.37
C LEU A 54 -16.86 9.03 18.14
N ARG A 55 -17.47 10.22 18.27
CA ARG A 55 -18.07 10.92 17.11
C ARG A 55 -17.01 11.35 16.08
N ILE A 56 -15.87 11.89 16.54
CA ILE A 56 -14.76 12.26 15.64
C ILE A 56 -14.23 11.00 14.95
N ALA A 57 -13.97 9.94 15.69
CA ALA A 57 -13.50 8.68 15.14
C ALA A 57 -14.49 8.13 14.08
N HIS A 58 -15.79 8.14 14.39
CA HIS A 58 -16.83 7.76 13.44
C HIS A 58 -16.78 8.65 12.17
N LYS A 59 -16.68 9.98 12.31
CA LYS A 59 -16.64 10.92 11.18
C LYS A 59 -15.38 10.73 10.30
N LEU A 60 -14.24 10.41 10.92
CA LEU A 60 -12.97 10.21 10.19
C LEU A 60 -12.91 8.85 9.48
N PHE A 61 -13.44 7.83 10.11
CA PHE A 61 -13.29 6.45 9.63
C PHE A 61 -14.56 5.89 8.98
N SER A 62 -15.74 6.48 9.15
CA SER A 62 -16.97 6.03 8.51
C SER A 62 -17.28 6.82 7.25
N SER A 63 -17.52 6.11 6.15
CA SER A 63 -17.93 6.72 4.86
C SER A 63 -19.44 6.69 4.65
N LYS A 64 -20.18 5.93 5.46
CA LYS A 64 -21.64 5.85 5.48
C LYS A 64 -22.11 5.93 6.91
N ASP A 65 -23.16 6.73 7.15
CA ASP A 65 -23.82 6.86 8.45
C ASP A 65 -24.68 5.60 8.70
N SER A 66 -24.00 4.47 9.00
CA SER A 66 -24.67 3.22 9.35
C SER A 66 -24.64 3.04 10.88
N ASP A 67 -25.80 2.83 11.48
CA ASP A 67 -25.93 2.58 12.92
C ASP A 67 -25.09 1.37 13.36
N SER A 68 -24.96 0.37 12.51
CA SER A 68 -24.14 -0.83 12.76
C SER A 68 -22.64 -0.50 12.94
N GLU A 69 -22.04 0.36 12.09
CA GLU A 69 -20.64 0.78 12.23
C GLU A 69 -20.43 1.58 13.52
N ARG A 70 -21.41 2.39 13.91
CA ARG A 70 -21.38 3.17 15.14
C ARG A 70 -21.45 2.30 16.38
N ASP A 71 -22.30 1.28 16.38
CA ASP A 71 -22.43 0.34 17.49
C ASP A 71 -21.16 -0.50 17.64
N MET A 72 -20.56 -0.94 16.54
CA MET A 72 -19.29 -1.65 16.54
C MET A 72 -18.17 -0.77 17.09
N LEU A 73 -18.05 0.48 16.65
CA LEU A 73 -17.06 1.45 17.16
C LEU A 73 -17.24 1.64 18.69
N ASN A 74 -18.48 1.83 19.11
CA ASN A 74 -18.81 1.99 20.54
C ASN A 74 -18.44 0.74 21.36
N SER A 75 -18.69 -0.45 20.85
CA SER A 75 -18.40 -1.70 21.54
C SER A 75 -16.91 -1.92 21.75
N LEU A 76 -16.08 -1.54 20.76
CA LEU A 76 -14.64 -1.75 20.79
C LEU A 76 -13.90 -0.64 21.57
N LEU A 77 -14.24 0.63 21.36
CA LEU A 77 -13.44 1.76 21.85
C LEU A 77 -13.96 2.38 23.16
N LYS A 78 -15.24 2.23 23.50
CA LYS A 78 -15.82 2.86 24.69
C LYS A 78 -15.18 2.37 25.99
N LYS A 79 -14.93 1.07 26.10
CA LYS A 79 -14.31 0.47 27.31
C LYS A 79 -12.85 0.92 27.49
N PRO A 80 -11.94 0.74 26.50
CA PRO A 80 -10.55 1.17 26.67
C PRO A 80 -10.43 2.67 26.96
N LEU A 81 -11.19 3.52 26.26
CA LEU A 81 -11.21 4.96 26.54
C LEU A 81 -11.71 5.27 27.97
N PHE A 82 -12.75 4.58 28.43
CA PHE A 82 -13.24 4.78 29.79
C PHE A 82 -12.19 4.43 30.83
N TYR A 83 -11.50 3.29 30.69
CA TYR A 83 -10.45 2.90 31.64
C TYR A 83 -9.25 3.85 31.56
N PHE A 84 -8.89 4.35 30.38
CA PHE A 84 -7.85 5.36 30.24
C PHE A 84 -8.18 6.64 31.03
N PHE A 85 -9.36 7.20 30.83
CA PHE A 85 -9.79 8.40 31.58
C PHE A 85 -9.93 8.14 33.07
N LEU A 86 -10.46 6.98 33.45
CA LEU A 86 -10.57 6.58 34.86
C LEU A 86 -9.20 6.54 35.54
N LEU A 87 -8.20 5.90 34.89
CA LEU A 87 -6.84 5.82 35.43
C LEU A 87 -6.18 7.20 35.53
N MET A 88 -6.37 8.06 34.52
CA MET A 88 -5.89 9.43 34.55
C MET A 88 -6.50 10.24 35.70
N ILE A 89 -7.80 10.11 35.91
CA ILE A 89 -8.52 10.80 37.01
C ILE A 89 -8.02 10.29 38.37
N LEU A 90 -7.88 8.96 38.53
CA LEU A 90 -7.39 8.36 39.77
C LEU A 90 -5.93 8.77 40.03
N TYR A 91 -5.08 8.77 39.03
CA TYR A 91 -3.68 9.22 39.16
C TYR A 91 -3.60 10.70 39.55
N THR A 92 -4.37 11.56 38.87
CA THR A 92 -4.41 13.00 39.20
C THR A 92 -4.96 13.23 40.60
N GLY A 93 -6.00 12.48 40.97
CA GLY A 93 -6.57 12.56 42.32
C GLY A 93 -5.60 12.06 43.41
N SER A 94 -4.92 10.94 43.19
CA SER A 94 -3.95 10.40 44.16
C SER A 94 -2.79 11.35 44.48
N ASN A 95 -2.41 12.20 43.52
CA ASN A 95 -1.37 13.22 43.71
C ASN A 95 -1.83 14.41 44.58
N LEU A 96 -3.12 14.47 44.96
CA LEU A 96 -3.64 15.46 45.89
C LEU A 96 -3.55 15.01 47.38
N LEU A 97 -3.19 13.76 47.59
CA LEU A 97 -3.08 13.19 48.94
C LEU A 97 -1.61 12.90 49.26
N ASP A 98 -1.18 13.33 50.46
CA ASP A 98 0.13 13.00 50.99
C ASP A 98 0.08 11.69 51.76
N PHE A 99 1.09 10.86 51.58
CA PHE A 99 1.24 9.63 52.36
C PHE A 99 1.70 9.95 53.80
N PRO A 100 1.19 9.28 54.84
CA PRO A 100 1.60 9.50 56.21
C PRO A 100 3.11 9.30 56.39
N PRO A 101 3.83 10.22 57.05
CA PRO A 101 5.26 10.08 57.31
C PRO A 101 5.60 8.81 58.12
N GLU A 102 4.64 8.34 58.93
CA GLU A 102 4.75 7.15 59.76
C GLU A 102 4.92 5.86 58.94
N TRP A 103 4.54 5.89 57.67
CA TRP A 103 4.75 4.77 56.75
C TRP A 103 6.17 4.67 56.21
N GLU A 104 7.06 5.65 56.61
CA GLU A 104 8.46 5.73 56.14
C GLU A 104 8.63 5.39 54.67
N LEU A 105 7.72 5.92 53.84
CA LEU A 105 7.76 5.65 52.38
C LEU A 105 8.97 6.35 51.79
N VAL A 106 9.89 5.54 51.33
CA VAL A 106 11.06 5.99 50.59
C VAL A 106 10.59 6.67 49.31
N ASP A 107 11.34 7.65 48.81
CA ASP A 107 10.98 8.38 47.61
C ASP A 107 10.82 7.42 46.40
N SER A 108 10.02 7.80 45.43
CA SER A 108 9.73 6.96 44.23
C SER A 108 10.97 6.55 43.42
N SER A 109 12.12 7.14 43.69
CA SER A 109 13.43 6.76 43.16
C SER A 109 14.04 5.51 43.79
N GLU A 110 13.58 5.12 45.02
CA GLU A 110 14.06 3.94 45.72
C GLU A 110 12.97 2.87 45.78
N PHE A 111 13.37 1.59 45.94
CA PHE A 111 12.40 0.49 46.01
C PHE A 111 11.53 0.58 47.23
N GLY A 112 10.26 0.87 47.05
CA GLY A 112 9.29 1.04 48.12
C GLY A 112 7.85 1.01 47.61
N LEU A 113 6.88 1.11 48.54
CA LEU A 113 5.45 1.05 48.23
C LEU A 113 5.04 2.19 47.24
N LYS A 114 5.56 3.39 47.44
CA LYS A 114 5.29 4.56 46.57
C LYS A 114 5.73 4.30 45.14
N MET A 115 6.96 3.79 44.94
CA MET A 115 7.47 3.39 43.61
C MET A 115 6.56 2.35 42.97
N VAL A 116 6.10 1.33 43.72
CA VAL A 116 5.23 0.27 43.15
C VAL A 116 3.89 0.85 42.71
N ILE A 117 3.30 1.76 43.51
CA ILE A 117 2.04 2.43 43.17
C ILE A 117 2.22 3.29 41.90
N ASP A 118 3.24 4.17 41.87
CA ASP A 118 3.49 5.06 40.76
C ASP A 118 3.76 4.29 39.46
N LYS A 119 4.66 3.30 39.50
CA LYS A 119 4.97 2.44 38.34
C LYS A 119 3.76 1.58 37.94
N GLY A 120 2.93 1.16 38.90
CA GLY A 120 1.67 0.47 38.64
C GLY A 120 0.67 1.34 37.85
N PHE A 121 0.52 2.62 38.24
CA PHE A 121 -0.30 3.58 37.50
C PHE A 121 0.25 3.83 36.09
N TYR A 122 1.56 4.06 35.95
CA TYR A 122 2.19 4.23 34.64
C TYR A 122 1.95 3.01 33.75
N LEU A 123 2.16 1.80 34.27
CA LEU A 123 1.91 0.56 33.54
C LEU A 123 0.45 0.47 33.10
N ALA A 124 -0.50 0.72 34.01
CA ALA A 124 -1.93 0.65 33.71
C ALA A 124 -2.35 1.69 32.67
N ILE A 125 -1.83 2.92 32.75
CA ILE A 125 -2.10 3.99 31.77
C ILE A 125 -1.54 3.60 30.41
N ILE A 126 -0.28 3.16 30.31
CA ILE A 126 0.34 2.72 29.07
C ILE A 126 -0.47 1.56 28.45
N CYS A 127 -0.81 0.55 29.25
CA CYS A 127 -1.63 -0.56 28.79
C CYS A 127 -2.99 -0.10 28.26
N SER A 128 -3.64 0.88 28.90
CA SER A 128 -4.94 1.39 28.44
C SER A 128 -4.84 2.18 27.14
N ILE A 129 -3.74 2.91 26.91
CA ILE A 129 -3.45 3.59 25.64
C ILE A 129 -3.29 2.56 24.53
N PHE A 130 -2.43 1.55 24.73
CA PHE A 130 -2.18 0.52 23.74
C PHE A 130 -3.43 -0.34 23.47
N TRP A 131 -4.24 -0.60 24.51
CA TRP A 131 -5.53 -1.24 24.31
C TRP A 131 -6.44 -0.41 23.39
N THR A 132 -6.49 0.91 23.57
CA THR A 132 -7.25 1.81 22.69
C THR A 132 -6.74 1.77 21.26
N ILE A 133 -5.41 1.76 21.06
CA ILE A 133 -4.78 1.64 19.74
C ILE A 133 -5.14 0.29 19.10
N LEU A 134 -4.99 -0.82 19.81
CA LEU A 134 -5.32 -2.17 19.32
C LEU A 134 -6.80 -2.30 18.94
N SER A 135 -7.70 -1.74 19.77
CA SER A 135 -9.14 -1.70 19.47
C SER A 135 -9.44 -0.86 18.22
N SER A 136 -8.68 0.22 18.00
CA SER A 136 -8.79 1.03 16.77
C SER A 136 -8.32 0.26 15.53
N VAL A 137 -7.22 -0.47 15.64
CA VAL A 137 -6.72 -1.36 14.57
C VAL A 137 -7.75 -2.43 14.24
N GLU A 138 -8.38 -3.02 15.26
CA GLU A 138 -9.41 -4.03 15.08
C GLU A 138 -10.66 -3.47 14.39
N PHE A 139 -11.14 -2.29 14.80
CA PHE A 139 -12.24 -1.61 14.14
C PHE A 139 -11.95 -1.35 12.64
N ILE A 140 -10.77 -0.79 12.33
CA ILE A 140 -10.34 -0.56 10.94
C ILE A 140 -10.28 -1.89 10.18
N GLY A 141 -9.79 -2.93 10.83
CA GLY A 141 -9.64 -4.26 10.26
C GLY A 141 -10.96 -4.90 9.87
N VAL A 142 -11.94 -4.90 10.74
CA VAL A 142 -13.28 -5.44 10.44
C VAL A 142 -13.89 -4.68 9.28
N ARG A 143 -13.79 -3.36 9.29
CA ARG A 143 -14.32 -2.51 8.23
C ARG A 143 -13.66 -2.74 6.87
N LEU A 144 -12.34 -2.93 6.84
CA LEU A 144 -11.63 -3.28 5.59
C LEU A 144 -12.07 -4.65 5.08
N LYS A 145 -12.29 -5.63 5.97
CA LYS A 145 -12.84 -6.94 5.60
C LYS A 145 -14.25 -6.83 5.00
N ASP A 146 -15.13 -6.04 5.60
CA ASP A 146 -16.49 -5.85 5.11
C ASP A 146 -16.52 -5.18 3.71
N LYS A 147 -15.59 -4.25 3.47
CA LYS A 147 -15.42 -3.65 2.12
C LYS A 147 -14.86 -4.67 1.12
N ALA A 148 -13.88 -5.47 1.52
CA ALA A 148 -13.28 -6.49 0.65
C ALA A 148 -14.30 -7.55 0.26
N ALA A 149 -15.18 -7.95 1.18
CA ALA A 149 -16.25 -8.91 0.89
C ALA A 149 -17.26 -8.43 -0.19
N GLN A 150 -17.26 -7.12 -0.49
CA GLN A 150 -18.10 -6.54 -1.56
C GLN A 150 -17.36 -6.50 -2.92
N THR A 151 -16.08 -6.86 -2.97
CA THR A 151 -15.26 -6.92 -4.19
C THR A 151 -15.09 -8.38 -4.63
N GLU A 152 -15.04 -8.64 -5.94
CA GLU A 152 -14.84 -10.00 -6.48
C GLU A 152 -13.41 -10.54 -6.30
N SER A 153 -12.52 -9.78 -5.67
CA SER A 153 -11.10 -10.09 -5.54
C SER A 153 -10.81 -10.97 -4.32
N LYS A 154 -10.60 -12.27 -4.54
CA LYS A 154 -10.15 -13.22 -3.49
C LYS A 154 -8.78 -12.89 -2.88
N VAL A 155 -8.02 -11.96 -3.47
CA VAL A 155 -6.70 -11.55 -2.97
C VAL A 155 -6.84 -10.68 -1.72
N ASP A 156 -7.89 -9.89 -1.64
CA ASP A 156 -8.16 -8.98 -0.52
C ASP A 156 -8.51 -9.76 0.76
N ASP A 157 -9.10 -10.95 0.63
CA ASP A 157 -9.47 -11.82 1.75
C ASP A 157 -8.27 -12.31 2.57
N GLY A 158 -7.10 -12.45 1.95
CA GLY A 158 -5.86 -12.88 2.62
C GLY A 158 -4.97 -11.74 3.07
N LEU A 159 -4.87 -10.65 2.29
CA LEU A 159 -3.97 -9.53 2.57
C LEU A 159 -4.43 -8.69 3.75
N ILE A 160 -5.73 -8.43 3.89
CA ILE A 160 -6.28 -7.58 4.94
C ILE A 160 -6.05 -8.20 6.33
N PRO A 161 -6.39 -9.50 6.60
CA PRO A 161 -6.06 -10.12 7.88
C PRO A 161 -4.57 -10.06 8.20
N PHE A 162 -3.71 -10.39 7.23
CA PHE A 162 -2.26 -10.34 7.41
C PHE A 162 -1.77 -8.93 7.79
N ALA A 163 -2.24 -7.88 7.11
CA ALA A 163 -1.88 -6.49 7.40
C ALA A 163 -2.32 -6.06 8.81
N ILE A 164 -3.51 -6.50 9.25
CA ILE A 164 -4.02 -6.24 10.59
C ILE A 164 -3.14 -6.92 11.65
N ASP A 165 -2.82 -8.20 11.46
CA ASP A 165 -2.02 -8.97 12.39
C ASP A 165 -0.59 -8.42 12.48
N LEU A 166 0.01 -8.06 11.35
CA LEU A 166 1.31 -7.39 11.31
C LEU A 166 1.28 -6.04 12.07
N THR A 167 0.23 -5.24 11.88
CA THR A 167 0.06 -3.97 12.59
C THR A 167 -0.08 -4.20 14.10
N LYS A 168 -0.86 -5.21 14.53
CA LYS A 168 -0.98 -5.57 15.95
C LYS A 168 0.38 -5.98 16.54
N VAL A 169 1.17 -6.78 15.81
CA VAL A 169 2.53 -7.17 16.25
C VAL A 169 3.41 -5.96 16.45
N LEU A 170 3.42 -5.00 15.51
CA LEU A 170 4.17 -3.75 15.66
C LEU A 170 3.72 -2.96 16.88
N VAL A 171 2.41 -2.83 17.10
CA VAL A 171 1.85 -2.15 18.29
C VAL A 171 2.30 -2.83 19.58
N TYR A 172 2.32 -4.16 19.65
CA TYR A 172 2.83 -4.90 20.82
C TYR A 172 4.32 -4.66 21.04
N ILE A 173 5.14 -4.62 19.98
CA ILE A 173 6.57 -4.32 20.10
C ILE A 173 6.77 -2.91 20.66
N PHE A 174 6.06 -1.90 20.14
CA PHE A 174 6.12 -0.53 20.68
C PHE A 174 5.64 -0.44 22.12
N ALA A 175 4.55 -1.13 22.46
CA ALA A 175 4.06 -1.20 23.84
C ALA A 175 5.12 -1.76 24.78
N LEU A 176 5.75 -2.88 24.39
CA LEU A 176 6.79 -3.53 25.17
C LEU A 176 7.99 -2.59 25.41
N VAL A 177 8.48 -1.93 24.36
CA VAL A 177 9.61 -1.00 24.47
C VAL A 177 9.29 0.15 25.40
N ILE A 178 8.09 0.75 25.28
CA ILE A 178 7.65 1.88 26.12
C ILE A 178 7.47 1.43 27.58
N ILE A 179 6.92 0.25 27.82
CA ILE A 179 6.76 -0.30 29.17
C ILE A 179 8.12 -0.57 29.79
N LEU A 180 9.04 -1.22 29.08
CA LEU A 180 10.38 -1.51 29.58
C LEU A 180 11.17 -0.23 29.93
N GLY A 181 11.02 0.81 29.11
CA GLY A 181 11.69 2.08 29.37
C GLY A 181 11.10 2.89 30.52
N ASN A 182 9.77 3.06 30.55
CA ASN A 182 9.13 3.98 31.49
C ASN A 182 8.78 3.33 32.84
N VAL A 183 8.58 2.02 32.87
CA VAL A 183 8.21 1.31 34.11
C VAL A 183 9.41 0.61 34.73
N PHE A 184 10.28 0.01 33.91
CA PHE A 184 11.42 -0.78 34.37
C PHE A 184 12.77 -0.06 34.24
N ASP A 185 12.79 1.20 33.79
CA ASP A 185 14.00 2.02 33.62
C ASP A 185 15.08 1.37 32.72
N VAL A 186 14.65 0.50 31.81
CA VAL A 186 15.55 -0.15 30.85
C VAL A 186 16.03 0.86 29.82
N ASN A 187 17.30 0.80 29.44
CA ASN A 187 17.85 1.70 28.43
C ASN A 187 17.18 1.46 27.04
N ILE A 188 16.22 2.31 26.73
CA ILE A 188 15.46 2.25 25.45
C ILE A 188 16.39 2.41 24.25
N THR A 189 17.45 3.22 24.37
CA THR A 189 18.39 3.46 23.26
C THR A 189 19.05 2.16 22.80
N ALA A 190 19.49 1.33 23.75
CA ALA A 190 20.08 0.02 23.43
C ALA A 190 19.07 -0.94 22.80
N LEU A 191 17.82 -0.94 23.30
CA LEU A 191 16.74 -1.76 22.73
C LEU A 191 16.40 -1.34 21.30
N VAL A 192 16.22 -0.02 21.07
CA VAL A 192 15.89 0.52 19.75
C VAL A 192 17.04 0.30 18.76
N ALA A 193 18.30 0.44 19.23
CA ALA A 193 19.46 0.12 18.39
C ALA A 193 19.49 -1.34 17.96
N GLY A 194 19.22 -2.27 18.90
CA GLY A 194 19.10 -3.71 18.60
C GLY A 194 17.97 -4.03 17.62
N LEU A 195 16.77 -3.44 17.85
CA LEU A 195 15.63 -3.56 16.94
C LEU A 195 15.94 -2.96 15.56
N GLY A 196 16.73 -1.85 15.52
CA GLY A 196 17.18 -1.23 14.29
C GLY A 196 18.03 -2.14 13.43
N VAL A 197 19.00 -2.84 14.03
CA VAL A 197 19.83 -3.84 13.32
C VAL A 197 18.97 -5.00 12.80
N GLY A 198 18.06 -5.51 13.62
CA GLY A 198 17.09 -6.54 13.20
C GLY A 198 16.18 -6.05 12.07
N GLY A 199 15.73 -4.80 12.16
CA GLY A 199 14.92 -4.15 11.14
C GLY A 199 15.63 -4.04 9.78
N VAL A 200 16.93 -3.69 9.77
CA VAL A 200 17.74 -3.68 8.54
C VAL A 200 17.82 -5.08 7.93
N ALA A 201 18.05 -6.11 8.75
CA ALA A 201 18.07 -7.49 8.26
C ALA A 201 16.74 -7.90 7.60
N ILE A 202 15.60 -7.58 8.23
CA ILE A 202 14.26 -7.82 7.68
C ILE A 202 14.04 -7.01 6.39
N ALA A 203 14.45 -5.74 6.36
CA ALA A 203 14.33 -4.88 5.19
C ALA A 203 15.11 -5.45 3.99
N LEU A 204 16.35 -5.92 4.21
CA LEU A 204 17.16 -6.56 3.17
C LEU A 204 16.53 -7.88 2.68
N ALA A 205 16.01 -8.69 3.60
CA ALA A 205 15.30 -9.92 3.23
C ALA A 205 14.00 -9.66 2.44
N SER A 206 13.32 -8.55 2.70
CA SER A 206 12.04 -8.18 2.05
C SER A 206 12.24 -7.34 0.78
N LYS A 207 13.47 -6.92 0.47
CA LYS A 207 13.80 -5.99 -0.63
C LYS A 207 13.17 -6.41 -1.95
N GLU A 208 13.33 -7.67 -2.35
CA GLU A 208 12.80 -8.14 -3.64
C GLU A 208 11.27 -8.10 -3.71
N SER A 209 10.59 -8.40 -2.61
CA SER A 209 9.13 -8.32 -2.55
C SER A 209 8.63 -6.88 -2.70
N ILE A 210 9.31 -5.93 -2.07
CA ILE A 210 9.02 -4.50 -2.17
C ILE A 210 9.31 -3.99 -3.58
N GLU A 211 10.42 -4.38 -4.19
CA GLU A 211 10.76 -4.01 -5.58
C GLU A 211 9.69 -4.51 -6.57
N ASN A 212 9.18 -5.72 -6.39
CA ASN A 212 8.10 -6.24 -7.24
C ASN A 212 6.78 -5.48 -7.05
N LEU A 213 6.45 -5.09 -5.82
CA LEU A 213 5.27 -4.28 -5.51
C LEU A 213 5.38 -2.89 -6.16
N LEU A 214 6.53 -2.22 -5.99
CA LEU A 214 6.81 -0.93 -6.63
C LEU A 214 6.78 -1.05 -8.15
N GLY A 215 7.29 -2.15 -8.71
CA GLY A 215 7.19 -2.44 -10.15
C GLY A 215 5.75 -2.52 -10.63
N SER A 216 4.85 -3.11 -9.85
CA SER A 216 3.41 -3.12 -10.16
C SER A 216 2.82 -1.70 -10.22
N PHE A 217 3.17 -0.83 -9.27
CA PHE A 217 2.73 0.56 -9.28
C PHE A 217 3.27 1.33 -10.50
N THR A 218 4.56 1.15 -10.82
CA THR A 218 5.17 1.76 -12.03
C THR A 218 4.44 1.33 -13.29
N ILE A 219 4.18 0.03 -13.48
CA ILE A 219 3.42 -0.49 -14.62
C ILE A 219 2.02 0.13 -14.69
N PHE A 220 1.35 0.29 -13.54
CA PHE A 220 0.00 0.86 -13.48
C PHE A 220 -0.05 2.34 -13.83
N PHE A 221 0.94 3.15 -13.36
CA PHE A 221 0.97 4.59 -13.59
C PHE A 221 1.51 4.95 -14.98
N ASP A 222 2.64 4.35 -15.38
CA ASP A 222 3.32 4.68 -16.64
C ASP A 222 2.69 3.97 -17.84
N LYS A 223 1.96 2.87 -17.60
CA LYS A 223 1.25 2.07 -18.61
C LYS A 223 2.12 1.76 -19.84
N PRO A 224 3.31 1.18 -19.68
CA PRO A 224 4.14 0.81 -20.81
C PRO A 224 3.46 -0.22 -21.73
N PHE A 225 2.47 -0.93 -21.21
CA PHE A 225 1.56 -1.83 -21.90
C PHE A 225 0.23 -1.93 -21.15
N ALA A 226 -0.80 -2.41 -21.83
CA ALA A 226 -2.09 -2.76 -21.26
C ALA A 226 -2.32 -4.28 -21.25
N VAL A 227 -3.29 -4.75 -20.47
CA VAL A 227 -3.78 -6.13 -20.56
C VAL A 227 -4.41 -6.32 -21.94
N GLY A 228 -3.98 -7.35 -22.68
CA GLY A 228 -4.34 -7.61 -24.08
C GLY A 228 -3.25 -7.25 -25.05
N ASP A 229 -2.29 -6.39 -24.72
CA ASP A 229 -1.18 -6.07 -25.60
C ASP A 229 -0.25 -7.28 -25.79
N VAL A 230 0.32 -7.38 -26.99
CA VAL A 230 1.41 -8.31 -27.28
C VAL A 230 2.72 -7.59 -27.02
N ILE A 231 3.52 -8.16 -26.11
CA ILE A 231 4.83 -7.60 -25.73
C ILE A 231 5.94 -8.62 -25.97
N THR A 232 7.16 -8.11 -26.19
CA THR A 232 8.38 -8.91 -26.13
C THR A 232 9.23 -8.40 -24.98
N LEU A 233 9.62 -9.30 -24.09
CA LEU A 233 10.38 -9.01 -22.89
C LEU A 233 11.44 -10.10 -22.67
N GLY A 234 12.73 -9.77 -22.71
CA GLY A 234 13.81 -10.71 -22.41
C GLY A 234 13.75 -12.05 -23.19
N GLY A 235 13.31 -12.01 -24.45
CA GLY A 235 13.17 -13.20 -25.29
C GLY A 235 11.81 -13.93 -25.18
N VAL A 236 10.92 -13.49 -24.32
CA VAL A 236 9.54 -13.97 -24.24
C VAL A 236 8.61 -13.05 -25.02
N THR A 237 7.90 -13.59 -26.02
CA THR A 237 6.86 -12.85 -26.75
C THR A 237 5.50 -13.46 -26.47
N GLY A 238 4.53 -12.62 -26.13
CA GLY A 238 3.16 -13.06 -25.89
C GLY A 238 2.23 -11.94 -25.47
N MET A 239 0.95 -12.29 -25.30
CA MET A 239 -0.11 -11.38 -24.87
C MET A 239 -0.13 -11.26 -23.34
N VAL A 240 -0.20 -10.05 -22.83
CA VAL A 240 -0.37 -9.77 -21.41
C VAL A 240 -1.78 -10.21 -20.99
N GLU A 241 -1.87 -11.22 -20.12
CA GLU A 241 -3.14 -11.75 -19.63
C GLU A 241 -3.59 -11.07 -18.34
N LYS A 242 -2.64 -10.81 -17.44
CA LYS A 242 -2.92 -10.18 -16.16
C LYS A 242 -1.68 -9.54 -15.56
N VAL A 243 -1.83 -8.32 -15.03
CA VAL A 243 -0.86 -7.67 -14.15
C VAL A 243 -1.29 -7.88 -12.70
N GLY A 244 -0.45 -8.53 -11.89
CA GLY A 244 -0.68 -8.74 -10.47
C GLY A 244 0.25 -7.88 -9.61
N PHE A 245 0.12 -7.96 -8.27
CA PHE A 245 0.94 -7.19 -7.33
C PHE A 245 2.44 -7.51 -7.41
N ARG A 246 2.80 -8.75 -7.66
CA ARG A 246 4.19 -9.20 -7.68
C ARG A 246 4.67 -9.57 -9.08
N SER A 247 3.77 -10.05 -9.93
CA SER A 247 4.12 -10.63 -11.23
C SER A 247 3.04 -10.41 -12.26
N THR A 248 3.47 -10.33 -13.52
CA THR A 248 2.62 -10.25 -14.70
C THR A 248 2.61 -11.60 -15.39
N ARG A 249 1.44 -12.02 -15.90
CA ARG A 249 1.26 -13.25 -16.68
C ARG A 249 1.21 -12.90 -18.15
N ILE A 250 2.04 -13.58 -18.94
CA ILE A 250 2.13 -13.43 -20.37
C ILE A 250 1.77 -14.78 -21.01
N ARG A 251 0.78 -14.81 -21.88
CA ARG A 251 0.41 -15.98 -22.67
C ARG A 251 1.19 -15.98 -23.95
N THR A 252 2.07 -16.97 -24.12
CA THR A 252 2.89 -17.12 -25.33
C THR A 252 2.05 -17.59 -26.52
N TYR A 253 2.61 -17.55 -27.71
CA TYR A 253 1.98 -18.10 -28.91
C TYR A 253 1.76 -19.62 -28.82
N ASP A 254 2.61 -20.35 -28.07
CA ASP A 254 2.44 -21.76 -27.78
C ASP A 254 1.34 -22.04 -26.73
N LYS A 255 0.57 -21.00 -26.35
CA LYS A 255 -0.51 -21.07 -25.36
C LYS A 255 -0.04 -21.37 -23.93
N SER A 256 1.24 -21.43 -23.66
CA SER A 256 1.79 -21.52 -22.31
C SER A 256 1.70 -20.17 -21.57
N ILE A 257 1.77 -20.20 -20.25
CA ILE A 257 1.79 -18.99 -19.42
C ILE A 257 3.19 -18.83 -18.85
N VAL A 258 3.81 -17.70 -19.15
CA VAL A 258 5.04 -17.25 -18.53
C VAL A 258 4.69 -16.22 -17.45
N THR A 259 5.17 -16.47 -16.23
CA THR A 259 4.99 -15.53 -15.10
C THR A 259 6.28 -14.77 -14.88
N VAL A 260 6.25 -13.47 -15.12
CA VAL A 260 7.43 -12.59 -15.00
C VAL A 260 7.27 -11.71 -13.75
N PRO A 261 8.26 -11.66 -12.84
CA PRO A 261 8.26 -10.69 -11.73
C PRO A 261 8.20 -9.26 -12.25
N ASN A 262 7.38 -8.40 -11.64
CA ASN A 262 7.19 -7.02 -12.10
C ASN A 262 8.48 -6.20 -12.07
N LYS A 263 9.36 -6.47 -11.09
CA LYS A 263 10.72 -5.94 -11.03
C LYS A 263 11.50 -6.16 -12.32
N ASN A 264 11.41 -7.36 -12.91
CA ASN A 264 12.13 -7.67 -14.13
C ASN A 264 11.57 -6.88 -15.32
N ILE A 265 10.26 -6.66 -15.34
CA ILE A 265 9.60 -5.90 -16.43
C ILE A 265 10.09 -4.47 -16.47
N ILE A 266 10.18 -3.79 -15.33
CA ILE A 266 10.62 -2.38 -15.27
C ILE A 266 12.12 -2.20 -15.45
N ASN A 267 12.92 -3.26 -15.27
CA ASN A 267 14.38 -3.23 -15.39
C ASN A 267 14.91 -3.83 -16.70
N THR A 268 14.04 -4.31 -17.58
CA THR A 268 14.40 -4.94 -18.85
C THR A 268 13.80 -4.15 -20.01
N GLU A 269 14.48 -4.13 -21.14
CA GLU A 269 13.92 -3.56 -22.36
C GLU A 269 12.64 -4.30 -22.75
N LEU A 270 11.58 -3.52 -22.95
CA LEU A 270 10.26 -4.02 -23.31
C LEU A 270 9.88 -3.44 -24.68
N ASP A 271 9.54 -4.31 -25.62
CA ASP A 271 8.96 -3.91 -26.90
C ASP A 271 7.45 -4.20 -26.91
N ASN A 272 6.65 -3.14 -26.98
CA ASN A 272 5.20 -3.26 -27.07
C ASN A 272 4.74 -3.39 -28.52
N LEU A 273 4.56 -4.62 -28.97
CA LEU A 273 4.10 -4.96 -30.30
C LEU A 273 2.59 -4.67 -30.50
N GLY A 274 1.83 -4.53 -29.41
CA GLY A 274 0.38 -4.29 -29.46
C GLY A 274 0.02 -2.88 -29.93
N VAL A 275 0.89 -1.89 -29.68
CA VAL A 275 0.62 -0.48 -30.03
C VAL A 275 1.14 -0.05 -31.39
N ARG A 276 1.80 -0.94 -32.12
CA ARG A 276 2.32 -0.58 -33.45
C ARG A 276 1.18 -0.38 -34.47
N PRO A 277 1.16 0.74 -35.18
CA PRO A 277 0.08 1.05 -36.13
C PRO A 277 0.18 0.27 -37.45
N VAL A 278 1.37 -0.18 -37.78
CA VAL A 278 1.68 -0.87 -39.05
C VAL A 278 2.62 -2.06 -38.82
N ARG A 279 2.58 -3.02 -39.71
CA ARG A 279 3.47 -4.19 -39.70
C ARG A 279 4.46 -4.14 -40.84
N ARG A 280 5.74 -4.24 -40.50
CA ARG A 280 6.84 -4.23 -41.48
C ARG A 280 7.05 -5.64 -42.02
N VAL A 281 7.10 -5.73 -43.36
CA VAL A 281 7.52 -6.91 -44.10
C VAL A 281 8.84 -6.59 -44.84
N LYS A 282 9.84 -7.43 -44.64
CA LYS A 282 11.13 -7.30 -45.38
C LYS A 282 11.65 -8.68 -45.71
N PHE A 283 11.89 -8.90 -46.99
CA PHE A 283 12.52 -10.13 -47.50
C PHE A 283 13.31 -9.81 -48.75
N ASN A 284 14.08 -10.78 -49.23
CA ASN A 284 14.79 -10.70 -50.50
C ASN A 284 14.22 -11.74 -51.46
N ILE A 285 14.11 -11.36 -52.73
CA ILE A 285 13.93 -12.28 -53.86
C ILE A 285 15.22 -12.39 -54.62
N GLY A 286 15.60 -13.59 -55.05
CA GLY A 286 16.80 -13.84 -55.83
C GLY A 286 16.41 -14.09 -57.29
N LEU A 287 16.98 -13.34 -58.23
CA LEU A 287 16.87 -13.61 -59.67
C LEU A 287 18.12 -14.29 -60.18
N THR A 288 17.97 -15.13 -61.20
CA THR A 288 19.12 -15.80 -61.83
C THR A 288 20.10 -14.81 -62.46
N TYR A 289 21.39 -15.16 -62.58
CA TYR A 289 22.40 -14.33 -63.12
C TYR A 289 22.26 -14.09 -64.68
N ASP A 290 21.42 -14.87 -65.34
CA ASP A 290 21.05 -14.65 -66.78
C ASP A 290 20.10 -13.47 -66.98
N THR A 291 19.55 -12.91 -65.84
CA THR A 291 18.69 -11.74 -65.89
C THR A 291 19.45 -10.50 -66.27
N THR A 292 19.06 -9.86 -67.41
CA THR A 292 19.69 -8.64 -67.90
C THR A 292 19.43 -7.42 -66.99
N ILE A 293 20.28 -6.42 -67.04
CA ILE A 293 20.13 -5.17 -66.28
C ILE A 293 18.79 -4.49 -66.54
N GLU A 294 18.30 -4.54 -67.79
CA GLU A 294 17.02 -3.95 -68.17
C GLU A 294 15.83 -4.69 -67.49
N GLN A 295 15.87 -6.01 -67.50
CA GLN A 295 14.88 -6.84 -66.80
C GLN A 295 14.88 -6.55 -65.31
N ILE A 296 16.05 -6.47 -64.68
CA ILE A 296 16.14 -6.13 -63.21
C ILE A 296 15.50 -4.78 -62.94
N LYS A 297 15.80 -3.74 -63.72
CA LYS A 297 15.23 -2.40 -63.57
C LYS A 297 13.70 -2.43 -63.71
N ASN A 298 13.19 -3.14 -64.71
CA ASN A 298 11.75 -3.24 -64.91
C ASN A 298 11.04 -4.04 -63.81
N ILE A 299 11.61 -5.14 -63.37
CA ILE A 299 11.10 -5.95 -62.25
C ILE A 299 11.06 -5.12 -60.96
N VAL A 300 12.17 -4.42 -60.62
CA VAL A 300 12.23 -3.55 -59.44
C VAL A 300 11.17 -2.45 -59.51
N ASN A 301 10.98 -1.82 -60.67
CA ASN A 301 9.98 -0.75 -60.84
C ASN A 301 8.55 -1.29 -60.74
N ASP A 302 8.26 -2.44 -61.38
CA ASP A 302 6.92 -3.04 -61.33
C ASP A 302 6.57 -3.53 -59.91
N ILE A 303 7.53 -4.12 -59.20
CA ILE A 303 7.30 -4.52 -57.79
C ILE A 303 7.18 -3.29 -56.86
N GLN A 304 7.98 -2.22 -57.09
CA GLN A 304 7.82 -0.97 -56.33
C GLN A 304 6.40 -0.42 -56.53
N LYS A 305 5.93 -0.36 -57.76
CA LYS A 305 4.59 0.09 -58.09
C LYS A 305 3.51 -0.81 -57.48
N LEU A 306 3.69 -2.14 -57.54
CA LEU A 306 2.79 -3.10 -56.87
C LEU A 306 2.66 -2.79 -55.37
N VAL A 307 3.78 -2.54 -54.68
CA VAL A 307 3.82 -2.26 -53.27
C VAL A 307 3.20 -0.89 -52.96
N ASP A 308 3.44 0.13 -53.79
CA ASP A 308 2.89 1.47 -53.59
C ASP A 308 1.36 1.53 -53.86
N ASP A 309 0.87 0.81 -54.86
CA ASP A 309 -0.53 0.80 -55.29
C ASP A 309 -1.42 -0.21 -54.49
N HIS A 310 -0.82 -1.08 -53.68
CA HIS A 310 -1.61 -2.10 -52.94
C HIS A 310 -2.43 -1.46 -51.82
N PRO A 311 -3.76 -1.74 -51.73
CA PRO A 311 -4.67 -1.01 -50.84
C PRO A 311 -4.35 -1.15 -49.34
N MET A 312 -3.58 -2.17 -48.95
CA MET A 312 -3.23 -2.42 -47.55
C MET A 312 -1.80 -1.99 -47.19
N THR A 313 -1.05 -1.41 -48.12
CA THR A 313 0.31 -0.92 -47.85
C THR A 313 0.36 0.60 -47.82
N ASN A 314 1.49 1.17 -47.39
CA ASN A 314 1.74 2.60 -47.43
C ASN A 314 2.88 2.94 -48.39
N GLU A 315 3.09 4.23 -48.63
CA GLU A 315 4.10 4.76 -49.58
C GLU A 315 5.55 4.67 -49.04
N ASP A 316 5.77 4.13 -47.86
CA ASP A 316 7.10 3.95 -47.24
C ASP A 316 7.83 2.71 -47.76
N GLY A 317 7.20 1.94 -48.64
CA GLY A 317 7.78 0.76 -49.27
C GLY A 317 9.04 1.07 -50.09
N ARG A 318 9.98 0.14 -50.12
CA ARG A 318 11.23 0.27 -50.94
C ARG A 318 11.59 -1.07 -51.53
N VAL A 319 11.72 -1.08 -52.85
CA VAL A 319 12.20 -2.23 -53.61
C VAL A 319 13.51 -1.85 -54.31
N ARG A 320 14.56 -2.57 -54.02
CA ARG A 320 15.91 -2.24 -54.57
C ARG A 320 16.72 -3.49 -54.79
N PHE A 321 17.49 -3.50 -55.88
CA PHE A 321 18.58 -4.44 -56.07
C PHE A 321 19.71 -4.06 -55.12
N LEU A 322 20.08 -4.94 -54.20
CA LEU A 322 21.06 -4.65 -53.14
C LEU A 322 22.35 -5.42 -53.27
N ASN A 323 22.30 -6.73 -53.55
CA ASN A 323 23.45 -7.59 -53.40
C ASN A 323 23.56 -8.58 -54.58
N PHE A 324 24.79 -9.01 -54.83
CA PHE A 324 25.11 -10.18 -55.62
C PHE A 324 25.24 -11.36 -54.67
N GLY A 325 24.27 -12.27 -54.68
CA GLY A 325 24.27 -13.51 -53.89
C GLY A 325 25.20 -14.56 -54.52
N GLY A 326 25.40 -15.69 -53.85
CA GLY A 326 26.22 -16.79 -54.34
C GLY A 326 25.66 -17.45 -55.62
N SER A 327 24.33 -17.44 -55.79
CA SER A 327 23.64 -18.00 -56.97
C SER A 327 22.51 -17.09 -57.50
N SER A 328 22.33 -15.91 -56.93
CA SER A 328 21.22 -15.01 -57.28
C SER A 328 21.59 -13.53 -57.21
N LEU A 329 20.84 -12.71 -57.96
CA LEU A 329 20.81 -11.25 -57.87
C LEU A 329 19.74 -10.84 -56.90
N ASP A 330 20.11 -10.36 -55.71
CA ASP A 330 19.19 -10.16 -54.58
C ASP A 330 18.49 -8.80 -54.64
N ILE A 331 17.16 -8.84 -54.78
CA ILE A 331 16.30 -7.67 -54.76
C ILE A 331 15.60 -7.66 -53.37
N MET A 332 15.85 -6.60 -52.58
CA MET A 332 15.13 -6.36 -51.35
C MET A 332 13.74 -5.82 -51.64
N VAL A 333 12.73 -6.44 -51.00
CA VAL A 333 11.36 -5.97 -50.98
C VAL A 333 11.03 -5.61 -49.52
N LEU A 334 10.74 -4.33 -49.30
CA LEU A 334 10.35 -3.78 -47.98
C LEU A 334 9.04 -3.02 -48.15
N TYR A 335 8.05 -3.34 -47.35
CA TYR A 335 6.80 -2.58 -47.27
C TYR A 335 6.19 -2.65 -45.89
N TYR A 336 5.19 -1.83 -45.62
CA TYR A 336 4.45 -1.78 -44.38
C TYR A 336 2.98 -2.02 -44.66
N VAL A 337 2.37 -2.96 -43.88
CA VAL A 337 0.93 -3.24 -43.96
C VAL A 337 0.22 -2.36 -42.94
N ASN A 338 -0.77 -1.58 -43.41
CA ASN A 338 -1.55 -0.62 -42.60
C ASN A 338 -2.60 -1.31 -41.72
N SER A 339 -2.18 -2.32 -40.96
CA SER A 339 -3.01 -3.01 -40.00
C SER A 339 -2.17 -3.58 -38.86
N PRO A 340 -2.64 -3.52 -37.59
CA PRO A 340 -2.02 -4.21 -36.48
C PRO A 340 -2.33 -5.71 -36.50
N GLU A 341 -3.36 -6.17 -37.22
CA GLU A 341 -3.83 -7.53 -37.21
C GLU A 341 -2.90 -8.50 -37.93
N TRP A 342 -2.81 -9.73 -37.40
CA TRP A 342 -1.96 -10.76 -37.98
C TRP A 342 -2.51 -11.31 -39.31
N GLU A 343 -3.81 -11.51 -39.37
CA GLU A 343 -4.49 -12.05 -40.54
C GLU A 343 -4.34 -11.12 -41.74
N ASP A 344 -4.51 -9.81 -41.56
CA ASP A 344 -4.35 -8.80 -42.58
C ASP A 344 -2.91 -8.77 -43.16
N LEU A 345 -1.91 -8.97 -42.26
CA LEU A 345 -0.52 -9.08 -42.68
C LEU A 345 -0.31 -10.28 -43.62
N ILE A 346 -0.78 -11.47 -43.22
CA ILE A 346 -0.57 -12.71 -43.95
C ILE A 346 -1.29 -12.63 -45.31
N ASP A 347 -2.52 -12.13 -45.31
CA ASP A 347 -3.31 -12.00 -46.55
C ASP A 347 -2.67 -11.03 -47.55
N ALA A 348 -2.22 -9.86 -47.05
CA ALA A 348 -1.51 -8.90 -47.89
C ALA A 348 -0.21 -9.48 -48.42
N GLN A 349 0.57 -10.14 -47.59
CA GLN A 349 1.85 -10.75 -47.98
C GLN A 349 1.65 -11.84 -49.04
N GLN A 350 0.64 -12.70 -48.86
CA GLN A 350 0.32 -13.75 -49.83
C GLN A 350 -0.04 -13.17 -51.19
N LYS A 351 -0.91 -12.16 -51.26
CA LYS A 351 -1.31 -11.50 -52.52
C LYS A 351 -0.13 -10.85 -53.19
N ILE A 352 0.69 -10.09 -52.45
CA ILE A 352 1.89 -9.46 -52.98
C ILE A 352 2.88 -10.50 -53.52
N ASN A 353 3.09 -11.60 -52.80
CA ASN A 353 4.00 -12.66 -53.27
C ASN A 353 3.53 -13.30 -54.58
N TYR A 354 2.22 -13.56 -54.73
CA TYR A 354 1.68 -14.05 -55.99
C TYR A 354 1.92 -13.08 -57.16
N SER A 355 1.65 -11.78 -56.93
CA SER A 355 1.87 -10.77 -57.94
C SER A 355 3.37 -10.57 -58.25
N ILE A 356 4.28 -10.78 -57.29
CA ILE A 356 5.73 -10.76 -57.57
C ILE A 356 6.11 -11.87 -58.53
N ILE A 357 5.57 -13.10 -58.36
CA ILE A 357 5.83 -14.22 -59.30
C ILE A 357 5.34 -13.85 -60.70
N GLU A 358 4.13 -13.30 -60.84
CA GLU A 358 3.59 -12.87 -62.11
C GLU A 358 4.43 -11.78 -62.79
N ILE A 359 5.00 -10.84 -62.04
CA ILE A 359 5.90 -9.78 -62.53
C ILE A 359 7.19 -10.39 -63.04
N VAL A 360 7.81 -11.32 -62.33
CA VAL A 360 9.06 -11.96 -62.73
C VAL A 360 8.86 -12.75 -64.02
N ASP A 361 7.78 -13.53 -64.10
CA ASP A 361 7.41 -14.32 -65.29
C ASP A 361 7.13 -13.41 -66.52
N LYS A 362 6.41 -12.28 -66.32
CA LYS A 362 6.14 -11.27 -67.36
C LYS A 362 7.41 -10.75 -67.98
N HIS A 363 8.47 -10.56 -67.18
CA HIS A 363 9.76 -10.09 -67.67
C HIS A 363 10.69 -11.23 -68.14
N LYS A 364 10.21 -12.47 -68.25
CA LYS A 364 10.96 -13.66 -68.66
C LYS A 364 12.25 -13.84 -67.89
N SER A 365 12.16 -13.66 -66.56
CA SER A 365 13.23 -13.93 -65.62
C SER A 365 12.82 -15.11 -64.72
N GLU A 366 13.79 -15.69 -64.05
CA GLU A 366 13.61 -16.84 -63.18
C GLU A 366 14.20 -16.56 -61.76
N PHE A 367 13.68 -17.26 -60.73
CA PHE A 367 14.18 -17.18 -59.34
C PHE A 367 15.39 -18.05 -59.11
#